data_8aea8f46ac9bd470456a4e0b01a92570
#
_entry.id   8aea8f46ac9bd470456a4e0b01a92570
#
_cell.length_a   1.000
_cell.length_b   1.000
_cell.length_c   1.000
_cell.angle_alpha   90.00
_cell.angle_beta   90.00
_cell.angle_gamma   90.00
#
_symmetry.space_group_name_H-M   'P 1'
#
loop_
_entity.id
_entity.type
_entity.pdbx_description
1 polymer ?
#
loop_
_entity_poly.entity_id
_entity_poly.type
_entity_poly.pdbx_seq_one_letter_code
_entity_poly.pdbx_strand_id
1 'polypeptide(L)'
;CPFLKQTEIQIGSCGGNHMENLNAYRYCIAMKKGRKIFIIIAGCTMILISSIFIILTVIFYVLEQEFGFYTFLGTLLIPLIFFIFGILGIVAATKRVEIYKGKVVYHIGFTNKEYRMSDIRTSKTQTETYNTGLYLEDIVPVYSYDKVTVFYDEKGKKIFEFGLDYDNVERLKADVKNTQKSILKHHSKN
;
A
#
# COMPACT_ATOMS: atom_id res chain seq x y z
N CYS A 1 -12.44 0.65 -5.51
CA CYS A 1 -12.38 0.62 -6.99
C CYS A 1 -13.75 0.98 -7.59
N PRO A 2 -14.14 2.25 -7.67
CA PRO A 2 -15.48 2.60 -8.17
C PRO A 2 -15.51 3.09 -9.61
N PHE A 3 -14.56 2.72 -10.45
CA PHE A 3 -14.57 3.15 -11.86
C PHE A 3 -14.39 2.00 -12.86
N LEU A 4 -15.10 0.91 -12.66
CA LEU A 4 -15.36 -0.02 -13.77
C LEU A 4 -16.86 -0.27 -13.78
N LYS A 5 -17.51 0.28 -14.82
CA LYS A 5 -18.89 -0.02 -15.21
C LYS A 5 -19.11 -1.53 -15.11
N GLN A 6 -20.18 -1.90 -14.42
CA GLN A 6 -20.79 -3.22 -14.55
C GLN A 6 -21.10 -3.46 -16.04
N THR A 7 -20.25 -4.24 -16.67
CA THR A 7 -20.62 -4.85 -17.95
C THR A 7 -21.40 -6.11 -17.56
N GLU A 8 -22.67 -6.09 -17.84
CA GLU A 8 -23.58 -7.24 -17.76
C GLU A 8 -22.93 -8.45 -18.42
N ILE A 9 -22.71 -9.48 -17.62
CA ILE A 9 -22.28 -10.79 -18.12
C ILE A 9 -23.53 -11.47 -18.65
N GLN A 10 -23.72 -11.47 -19.97
CA GLN A 10 -24.63 -12.38 -20.64
C GLN A 10 -24.17 -13.81 -20.36
N ILE A 11 -25.08 -14.56 -19.73
CA ILE A 11 -24.97 -16.01 -19.56
C ILE A 11 -25.29 -16.64 -20.93
N GLY A 12 -24.23 -16.95 -21.68
CA GLY A 12 -24.27 -17.73 -22.89
C GLY A 12 -23.84 -19.17 -22.61
N SER A 13 -24.75 -20.08 -22.83
CA SER A 13 -24.72 -21.52 -22.68
C SER A 13 -23.69 -22.22 -23.56
N CYS A 14 -23.16 -23.32 -23.05
CA CYS A 14 -22.71 -24.59 -23.65
C CYS A 14 -21.36 -24.69 -24.35
N GLY A 15 -20.56 -25.60 -23.84
CA GLY A 15 -19.77 -26.54 -24.60
C GLY A 15 -18.29 -26.22 -24.81
N GLY A 16 -17.43 -26.91 -24.11
CA GLY A 16 -16.06 -27.15 -24.57
C GLY A 16 -14.94 -26.41 -23.88
N ASN A 17 -14.11 -27.22 -23.27
CA ASN A 17 -12.74 -26.94 -22.78
C ASN A 17 -12.61 -26.06 -21.52
N HIS A 18 -12.29 -26.73 -20.45
CA HIS A 18 -11.82 -26.25 -19.17
C HIS A 18 -10.46 -25.51 -19.27
N MET A 19 -10.36 -24.45 -20.06
CA MET A 19 -9.46 -23.37 -19.76
C MET A 19 -10.19 -22.50 -18.73
N GLU A 20 -10.07 -22.88 -17.46
CA GLU A 20 -10.49 -22.03 -16.36
C GLU A 20 -9.90 -20.64 -16.56
N ASN A 21 -10.79 -19.65 -16.69
CA ASN A 21 -10.42 -18.27 -16.99
C ASN A 21 -9.64 -17.70 -15.77
N LEU A 22 -8.34 -17.97 -15.72
CA LEU A 22 -7.41 -17.55 -14.65
C LEU A 22 -7.40 -16.03 -14.43
N ASN A 23 -7.98 -15.29 -15.38
CA ASN A 23 -8.08 -13.85 -15.36
C ASN A 23 -9.41 -13.30 -14.80
N ALA A 24 -10.30 -14.17 -14.30
CA ALA A 24 -11.54 -13.69 -13.70
C ALA A 24 -11.23 -12.89 -12.42
N TYR A 25 -11.54 -11.58 -12.47
CA TYR A 25 -11.38 -10.68 -11.31
C TYR A 25 -12.32 -11.12 -10.17
N ARG A 26 -11.82 -11.13 -8.95
CA ARG A 26 -12.59 -11.54 -7.76
C ARG A 26 -12.86 -10.38 -6.80
N TYR A 27 -11.81 -9.70 -6.36
CA TYR A 27 -11.91 -8.55 -5.46
C TYR A 27 -10.58 -7.78 -5.40
N CYS A 28 -10.64 -6.61 -4.74
CA CYS A 28 -9.49 -5.74 -4.53
C CYS A 28 -9.24 -5.56 -3.02
N ILE A 29 -7.96 -5.54 -2.65
CA ILE A 29 -7.50 -5.07 -1.36
C ILE A 29 -6.99 -3.65 -1.58
N ALA A 30 -7.61 -2.71 -0.92
CA ALA A 30 -7.24 -1.30 -1.01
C ALA A 30 -7.40 -0.64 0.36
N MET A 31 -6.72 0.46 0.56
CA MET A 31 -6.87 1.27 1.76
C MET A 31 -8.32 1.76 1.90
N LYS A 32 -8.85 1.73 3.10
CA LYS A 32 -10.19 2.25 3.44
C LYS A 32 -10.36 3.66 2.90
N LYS A 33 -11.51 3.93 2.27
CA LYS A 33 -11.77 5.17 1.55
C LYS A 33 -11.50 6.43 2.36
N GLY A 34 -11.96 6.48 3.61
CA GLY A 34 -11.74 7.64 4.48
C GLY A 34 -10.27 7.92 4.75
N ARG A 35 -9.48 6.89 5.10
CA ARG A 35 -8.04 7.03 5.35
C ARG A 35 -7.28 7.40 4.08
N LYS A 36 -7.63 6.80 2.95
CA LYS A 36 -7.05 7.13 1.65
C LYS A 36 -7.24 8.61 1.31
N ILE A 37 -8.45 9.13 1.45
CA ILE A 37 -8.76 10.54 1.18
C ILE A 37 -7.97 11.43 2.13
N PHE A 38 -7.93 11.11 3.43
CA PHE A 38 -7.17 11.88 4.41
C PHE A 38 -5.68 11.96 4.06
N ILE A 39 -5.04 10.84 3.70
CA ILE A 39 -3.61 10.82 3.34
C ILE A 39 -3.36 11.64 2.06
N ILE A 40 -4.25 11.55 1.07
CA ILE A 40 -4.12 12.33 -0.18
C ILE A 40 -4.23 13.83 0.13
N ILE A 41 -5.23 14.25 0.91
CA ILE A 41 -5.40 15.66 1.29
C ILE A 41 -4.19 16.14 2.07
N ALA A 42 -3.75 15.41 3.09
CA ALA A 42 -2.57 15.76 3.89
C ALA A 42 -1.30 15.85 3.02
N GLY A 43 -1.09 14.89 2.11
CA GLY A 43 0.05 14.90 1.19
C GLY A 43 0.01 16.09 0.23
N CYS A 44 -1.14 16.41 -0.36
CA CYS A 44 -1.30 17.59 -1.22
C CYS A 44 -1.04 18.89 -0.45
N THR A 45 -1.56 19.00 0.77
CA THR A 45 -1.33 20.18 1.63
C THR A 45 0.15 20.34 1.96
N MET A 46 0.85 19.25 2.32
CA MET A 46 2.30 19.27 2.57
C MET A 46 3.08 19.73 1.34
N ILE A 47 2.77 19.20 0.15
CA ILE A 47 3.41 19.58 -1.09
C ILE A 47 3.19 21.07 -1.38
N LEU A 48 1.95 21.56 -1.21
CA LEU A 48 1.60 22.96 -1.50
C LEU A 48 2.34 23.91 -0.55
N ILE A 49 2.30 23.66 0.75
CA ILE A 49 3.00 24.49 1.74
C ILE A 49 4.50 24.47 1.49
N SER A 50 5.09 23.28 1.28
CA SER A 50 6.53 23.14 1.00
C SER A 50 6.94 23.88 -0.27
N SER A 51 6.12 23.84 -1.31
CA SER A 51 6.39 24.57 -2.56
C SER A 51 6.43 26.08 -2.35
N ILE A 52 5.50 26.63 -1.55
CA ILE A 52 5.49 28.05 -1.20
C ILE A 52 6.78 28.41 -0.45
N PHE A 53 7.17 27.62 0.55
CA PHE A 53 8.40 27.88 1.31
C PHE A 53 9.66 27.80 0.43
N ILE A 54 9.74 26.83 -0.49
CA ILE A 54 10.85 26.72 -1.44
C ILE A 54 10.94 28.00 -2.31
N ILE A 55 9.81 28.45 -2.87
CA ILE A 55 9.76 29.65 -3.70
C ILE A 55 10.20 30.87 -2.90
N LEU A 56 9.66 31.06 -1.68
CA LEU A 56 10.05 32.19 -0.82
C LEU A 56 11.54 32.15 -0.48
N THR A 57 12.09 30.98 -0.13
CA THR A 57 13.53 30.83 0.16
C THR A 57 14.39 31.22 -1.03
N VAL A 58 14.00 30.84 -2.26
CA VAL A 58 14.71 31.21 -3.48
C VAL A 58 14.63 32.72 -3.73
N ILE A 59 13.46 33.34 -3.56
CA ILE A 59 13.26 34.77 -3.71
C ILE A 59 14.15 35.55 -2.73
N PHE A 60 14.14 35.16 -1.44
CA PHE A 60 14.98 35.79 -0.41
C PHE A 60 16.47 35.67 -0.76
N TYR A 61 16.93 34.50 -1.22
CA TYR A 61 18.32 34.30 -1.62
C TYR A 61 18.74 35.19 -2.78
N VAL A 62 17.83 35.45 -3.75
CA VAL A 62 18.11 36.30 -4.90
C VAL A 62 18.10 37.79 -4.51
N LEU A 63 17.22 38.19 -3.58
CA LEU A 63 17.06 39.60 -3.19
C LEU A 63 18.10 40.06 -2.16
N GLU A 64 18.45 39.21 -1.21
CA GLU A 64 19.39 39.51 -0.13
C GLU A 64 20.78 38.96 -0.47
N GLN A 65 21.67 39.78 -0.99
CA GLN A 65 23.04 39.38 -1.34
C GLN A 65 23.88 38.94 -0.13
N GLU A 66 23.45 39.28 1.09
CA GLU A 66 24.13 38.87 2.35
C GLU A 66 23.71 37.45 2.81
N PHE A 67 22.74 36.82 2.16
CA PHE A 67 22.26 35.47 2.53
C PHE A 67 23.29 34.43 2.12
N GLY A 68 24.12 34.00 3.07
CA GLY A 68 25.19 33.03 2.81
C GLY A 68 24.66 31.70 2.22
N PHE A 69 25.41 31.13 1.29
CA PHE A 69 25.07 29.88 0.60
C PHE A 69 24.69 28.73 1.56
N TYR A 70 25.39 28.59 2.68
CA TYR A 70 25.10 27.56 3.67
C TYR A 70 23.76 27.78 4.38
N THR A 71 23.42 29.03 4.66
CA THR A 71 22.12 29.38 5.27
C THR A 71 20.98 29.08 4.30
N PHE A 72 21.15 29.43 3.01
CA PHE A 72 20.22 29.08 1.96
C PHE A 72 19.99 27.56 1.86
N LEU A 73 21.07 26.78 1.83
CA LEU A 73 21.00 25.33 1.73
C LEU A 73 20.29 24.72 2.94
N GLY A 74 20.59 25.19 4.17
CA GLY A 74 19.94 24.73 5.39
C GLY A 74 18.45 25.05 5.43
N THR A 75 18.07 26.25 5.00
CA THR A 75 16.66 26.68 4.98
C THR A 75 15.85 25.94 3.91
N LEU A 76 16.48 25.55 2.80
CA LEU A 76 15.85 24.79 1.71
C LEU A 76 15.62 23.31 2.07
N LEU A 77 16.47 22.74 2.93
CA LEU A 77 16.47 21.32 3.23
C LEU A 77 15.14 20.89 3.92
N ILE A 78 14.66 21.68 4.87
CA ILE A 78 13.44 21.37 5.63
C ILE A 78 12.21 21.26 4.72
N PRO A 79 11.85 22.29 3.93
CA PRO A 79 10.69 22.19 3.04
C PRO A 79 10.85 21.10 1.97
N LEU A 80 12.08 20.82 1.52
CA LEU A 80 12.34 19.73 0.58
C LEU A 80 12.01 18.35 1.19
N ILE A 81 12.36 18.13 2.45
CA ILE A 81 12.00 16.90 3.18
C ILE A 81 10.48 16.75 3.26
N PHE A 82 9.75 17.80 3.66
CA PHE A 82 8.29 17.75 3.72
C PHE A 82 7.65 17.54 2.35
N PHE A 83 8.20 18.11 1.29
CA PHE A 83 7.77 17.89 -0.09
C PHE A 83 7.88 16.42 -0.48
N ILE A 84 9.02 15.79 -0.18
CA ILE A 84 9.26 14.35 -0.44
C ILE A 84 8.27 13.49 0.37
N PHE A 85 8.05 13.78 1.66
CA PHE A 85 7.09 13.05 2.47
C PHE A 85 5.66 13.19 1.94
N GLY A 86 5.28 14.35 1.43
CA GLY A 86 3.98 14.55 0.77
C GLY A 86 3.81 13.62 -0.43
N ILE A 87 4.81 13.53 -1.31
CA ILE A 87 4.80 12.63 -2.47
C ILE A 87 4.72 11.16 -2.02
N LEU A 88 5.58 10.76 -1.08
CA LEU A 88 5.61 9.38 -0.58
C LEU A 88 4.28 8.98 0.05
N GLY A 89 3.62 9.89 0.77
CA GLY A 89 2.30 9.67 1.34
C GLY A 89 1.24 9.41 0.25
N ILE A 90 1.23 10.21 -0.81
CA ILE A 90 0.31 10.03 -1.94
C ILE A 90 0.57 8.69 -2.64
N VAL A 91 1.84 8.35 -2.91
CA VAL A 91 2.22 7.06 -3.51
C VAL A 91 1.77 5.89 -2.63
N ALA A 92 1.97 5.98 -1.32
CA ALA A 92 1.51 4.95 -0.38
C ALA A 92 -0.02 4.78 -0.40
N ALA A 93 -0.78 5.86 -0.57
CA ALA A 93 -2.25 5.82 -0.68
C ALA A 93 -2.75 5.15 -1.97
N THR A 94 -1.91 5.02 -3.01
CA THR A 94 -2.25 4.30 -4.25
C THR A 94 -2.06 2.80 -4.15
N LYS A 95 -1.42 2.30 -3.09
CA LYS A 95 -1.17 0.87 -2.87
C LYS A 95 -2.47 0.09 -2.89
N ARG A 96 -2.55 -0.91 -3.79
CA ARG A 96 -3.69 -1.81 -3.90
C ARG A 96 -3.25 -3.17 -4.42
N VAL A 97 -4.07 -4.19 -4.16
CA VAL A 97 -3.86 -5.54 -4.68
C VAL A 97 -5.15 -6.03 -5.31
N GLU A 98 -5.08 -6.43 -6.56
CA GLU A 98 -6.19 -7.01 -7.30
C GLU A 98 -6.05 -8.53 -7.31
N ILE A 99 -7.10 -9.21 -6.90
CA ILE A 99 -7.14 -10.67 -6.78
C ILE A 99 -7.95 -11.24 -7.95
N TYR A 100 -7.31 -12.11 -8.69
CA TYR A 100 -7.88 -12.88 -9.77
C TYR A 100 -7.91 -14.37 -9.38
N LYS A 101 -8.56 -15.23 -10.17
CA LYS A 101 -8.76 -16.64 -9.84
C LYS A 101 -7.45 -17.42 -9.62
N GLY A 102 -6.39 -17.08 -10.34
CA GLY A 102 -5.09 -17.78 -10.25
C GLY A 102 -3.90 -16.86 -10.01
N LYS A 103 -4.10 -15.54 -9.99
CA LYS A 103 -3.02 -14.55 -9.83
C LYS A 103 -3.41 -13.40 -8.93
N VAL A 104 -2.39 -12.75 -8.41
CA VAL A 104 -2.45 -11.57 -7.56
C VAL A 104 -1.63 -10.47 -8.22
N VAL A 105 -2.22 -9.32 -8.49
CA VAL A 105 -1.54 -8.16 -9.07
C VAL A 105 -1.40 -7.08 -8.01
N TYR A 106 -0.19 -6.78 -7.64
CA TYR A 106 0.16 -5.77 -6.65
C TYR A 106 0.55 -4.47 -7.34
N HIS A 107 -0.17 -3.41 -7.01
CA HIS A 107 0.06 -2.05 -7.53
C HIS A 107 0.60 -1.15 -6.43
N ILE A 108 1.69 -0.44 -6.71
CA ILE A 108 2.22 0.62 -5.86
C ILE A 108 2.76 1.76 -6.73
N GLY A 109 2.18 2.95 -6.63
CA GLY A 109 2.49 4.05 -7.53
C GLY A 109 2.26 3.64 -8.99
N PHE A 110 3.32 3.70 -9.79
CA PHE A 110 3.31 3.33 -11.21
C PHE A 110 3.80 1.90 -11.48
N THR A 111 4.14 1.14 -10.43
CA THR A 111 4.74 -0.19 -10.56
C THR A 111 3.69 -1.26 -10.31
N ASN A 112 3.64 -2.27 -11.19
CA ASN A 112 2.80 -3.44 -11.05
C ASN A 112 3.66 -4.69 -10.94
N LYS A 113 3.35 -5.56 -9.97
CA LYS A 113 3.99 -6.86 -9.81
C LYS A 113 2.93 -7.94 -9.79
N GLU A 114 3.13 -8.97 -10.59
CA GLU A 114 2.24 -10.13 -10.64
C GLU A 114 2.84 -11.31 -9.88
N TYR A 115 2.01 -11.99 -9.11
CA TYR A 115 2.35 -13.21 -8.38
C TYR A 115 1.28 -14.26 -8.68
N ARG A 116 1.66 -15.53 -8.80
CA ARG A 116 0.68 -16.61 -8.81
C ARG A 116 0.15 -16.80 -7.39
N MET A 117 -1.13 -17.14 -7.24
CA MET A 117 -1.70 -17.41 -5.92
C MET A 117 -0.99 -18.60 -5.24
N SER A 118 -0.47 -19.56 -6.03
CA SER A 118 0.33 -20.70 -5.56
C SER A 118 1.65 -20.30 -4.92
N ASP A 119 2.27 -19.20 -5.39
CA ASP A 119 3.59 -18.77 -4.94
C ASP A 119 3.53 -18.10 -3.56
N ILE A 120 2.33 -17.73 -3.11
CA ILE A 120 2.09 -17.20 -1.76
C ILE A 120 1.93 -18.37 -0.80
N ARG A 121 3.00 -18.70 -0.05
CA ARG A 121 3.05 -19.90 0.80
C ARG A 121 2.30 -19.75 2.11
N THR A 122 2.46 -18.60 2.77
CA THR A 122 1.89 -18.38 4.11
C THR A 122 1.59 -16.92 4.37
N SER A 123 0.71 -16.69 5.33
CA SER A 123 0.44 -15.36 5.88
C SER A 123 0.57 -15.40 7.39
N LYS A 124 1.20 -14.40 7.98
CA LYS A 124 1.31 -14.24 9.43
C LYS A 124 0.72 -12.89 9.82
N THR A 125 -0.10 -12.87 10.85
CA THR A 125 -0.57 -11.63 11.48
C THR A 125 0.34 -11.35 12.66
N GLN A 126 0.96 -10.18 12.65
CA GLN A 126 1.86 -9.69 13.70
C GLN A 126 1.24 -8.46 14.33
N THR A 127 1.46 -8.27 15.62
CA THR A 127 1.13 -7.01 16.30
C THR A 127 2.42 -6.21 16.38
N GLU A 128 2.45 -5.09 15.68
CA GLU A 128 3.55 -4.15 15.75
C GLU A 128 3.21 -3.09 16.80
N THR A 129 4.17 -2.83 17.69
CA THR A 129 4.03 -1.83 18.74
C THR A 129 4.89 -0.64 18.36
N TYR A 130 4.27 0.52 18.23
CA TYR A 130 4.96 1.77 17.92
C TYR A 130 4.92 2.68 19.15
N ASN A 131 6.09 3.22 19.53
CA ASN A 131 6.13 4.35 20.45
C ASN A 131 5.63 5.58 19.69
N THR A 132 4.55 6.17 20.17
CA THR A 132 3.94 7.34 19.52
C THR A 132 4.75 8.63 19.72
N GLY A 133 5.78 8.60 20.57
CA GLY A 133 6.50 9.80 20.99
C GLY A 133 5.70 10.69 21.96
N LEU A 134 4.47 10.30 22.30
CA LEU A 134 3.66 10.99 23.29
C LEU A 134 3.91 10.37 24.67
N TYR A 135 3.92 11.19 25.69
CA TYR A 135 4.05 10.78 27.07
C TYR A 135 2.81 11.26 27.86
N LEU A 136 2.24 10.35 28.63
CA LEU A 136 1.22 10.71 29.61
C LEU A 136 1.92 11.17 30.89
N GLU A 137 1.60 12.37 31.38
CA GLU A 137 2.21 12.97 32.57
C GLU A 137 3.75 13.01 32.52
N ASP A 138 4.33 13.19 31.30
CA ASP A 138 5.77 13.26 31.03
C ASP A 138 6.60 12.03 31.44
N ILE A 139 5.99 10.95 31.91
CA ILE A 139 6.66 9.77 32.43
C ILE A 139 6.33 8.48 31.68
N VAL A 140 5.05 8.30 31.29
CA VAL A 140 4.60 7.04 30.70
C VAL A 140 4.51 7.16 29.17
N PRO A 141 5.34 6.41 28.40
CA PRO A 141 5.27 6.42 26.95
C PRO A 141 3.95 5.80 26.46
N VAL A 142 3.30 6.47 25.54
CA VAL A 142 2.07 5.98 24.89
C VAL A 142 2.46 5.12 23.70
N TYR A 143 2.07 3.84 23.72
CA TYR A 143 2.27 2.92 22.62
C TYR A 143 1.00 2.77 21.78
N SER A 144 1.16 2.80 20.46
CA SER A 144 0.13 2.40 19.53
C SER A 144 0.39 0.98 19.04
N TYR A 145 -0.67 0.19 18.91
CA TYR A 145 -0.61 -1.19 18.43
C TYR A 145 -1.26 -1.26 17.05
N ASP A 146 -0.54 -1.76 16.06
CA ASP A 146 -1.11 -2.05 14.75
C ASP A 146 -1.01 -3.55 14.45
N LYS A 147 -2.09 -4.11 13.92
CA LYS A 147 -2.09 -5.50 13.43
C LYS A 147 -1.77 -5.50 11.96
N VAL A 148 -0.62 -6.05 11.61
CA VAL A 148 -0.16 -6.15 10.24
C VAL A 148 -0.20 -7.61 9.79
N THR A 149 -0.81 -7.88 8.64
CA THR A 149 -0.79 -9.19 8.00
C THR A 149 0.25 -9.19 6.89
N VAL A 150 1.27 -10.03 7.04
CA VAL A 150 2.39 -10.17 6.10
C VAL A 150 2.23 -11.47 5.33
N PHE A 151 2.45 -11.41 4.02
CA PHE A 151 2.40 -12.55 3.10
C PHE A 151 3.80 -12.88 2.60
N TYR A 152 4.13 -14.17 2.59
CA TYR A 152 5.45 -14.69 2.29
C TYR A 152 5.42 -15.69 1.13
N ASP A 153 6.50 -15.73 0.34
CA ASP A 153 6.74 -16.73 -0.67
C ASP A 153 7.26 -18.06 -0.09
N GLU A 154 7.58 -19.02 -0.95
CA GLU A 154 8.14 -20.31 -0.55
C GLU A 154 9.50 -20.20 0.16
N LYS A 155 10.28 -19.17 -0.16
CA LYS A 155 11.60 -18.91 0.42
C LYS A 155 11.51 -18.14 1.74
N GLY A 156 10.31 -17.84 2.22
CA GLY A 156 10.08 -17.02 3.40
C GLY A 156 10.34 -15.53 3.18
N LYS A 157 10.48 -15.08 1.93
CA LYS A 157 10.63 -13.67 1.60
C LYS A 157 9.28 -12.99 1.64
N LYS A 158 9.22 -11.81 2.25
CA LYS A 158 8.03 -10.95 2.30
C LYS A 158 7.67 -10.48 0.89
N ILE A 159 6.42 -10.72 0.49
CA ILE A 159 5.86 -10.28 -0.79
C ILE A 159 5.14 -8.96 -0.59
N PHE A 160 4.19 -8.89 0.34
CA PHE A 160 3.42 -7.70 0.68
C PHE A 160 2.87 -7.77 2.10
N GLU A 161 2.50 -6.62 2.63
CA GLU A 161 1.90 -6.49 3.95
C GLU A 161 0.75 -5.49 3.94
N PHE A 162 -0.20 -5.70 4.85
CA PHE A 162 -1.37 -4.87 5.02
C PHE A 162 -1.69 -4.69 6.50
N GLY A 163 -1.88 -3.44 6.93
CA GLY A 163 -2.41 -3.10 8.24
C GLY A 163 -3.95 -3.20 8.30
N LEU A 164 -4.51 -2.82 9.44
CA LEU A 164 -5.97 -2.79 9.67
C LEU A 164 -6.74 -1.82 8.76
N ASP A 165 -6.02 -0.92 8.10
CA ASP A 165 -6.59 0.11 7.24
C ASP A 165 -6.96 -0.36 5.84
N TYR A 166 -6.71 -1.63 5.54
CA TYR A 166 -7.00 -2.24 4.26
C TYR A 166 -8.23 -3.16 4.35
N ASP A 167 -9.10 -3.06 3.35
CA ASP A 167 -10.27 -3.93 3.23
C ASP A 167 -9.89 -5.28 2.60
N ASN A 168 -10.65 -6.33 2.90
CA ASN A 168 -10.53 -7.68 2.32
C ASN A 168 -9.23 -8.45 2.63
N VAL A 169 -8.40 -8.04 3.57
CA VAL A 169 -7.14 -8.73 3.93
C VAL A 169 -7.42 -10.14 4.46
N GLU A 170 -8.41 -10.30 5.33
CA GLU A 170 -8.81 -11.61 5.88
C GLU A 170 -9.33 -12.57 4.79
N ARG A 171 -9.98 -12.02 3.76
CA ARG A 171 -10.42 -12.82 2.61
C ARG A 171 -9.23 -13.36 1.82
N LEU A 172 -8.20 -12.55 1.56
CA LEU A 172 -6.97 -13.03 0.92
C LEU A 172 -6.26 -14.09 1.76
N LYS A 173 -6.20 -13.91 3.07
CA LYS A 173 -5.62 -14.89 4.00
C LYS A 173 -6.34 -16.25 3.91
N ALA A 174 -7.68 -16.23 3.84
CA ALA A 174 -8.47 -17.43 3.65
C ALA A 174 -8.21 -18.10 2.28
N ASP A 175 -8.15 -17.31 1.21
CA ASP A 175 -7.87 -17.80 -0.14
C ASP A 175 -6.48 -18.44 -0.25
N VAL A 176 -5.45 -17.83 0.32
CA VAL A 176 -4.09 -18.39 0.39
C VAL A 176 -4.12 -19.74 1.12
N LYS A 177 -4.75 -19.79 2.30
CA LYS A 177 -4.87 -21.04 3.08
C LYS A 177 -5.58 -22.15 2.31
N ASN A 178 -6.65 -21.83 1.58
CA ASN A 178 -7.39 -22.79 0.78
C ASN A 178 -6.58 -23.29 -0.42
N THR A 179 -5.85 -22.40 -1.10
CA THR A 179 -4.97 -22.76 -2.21
C THR A 179 -3.86 -23.70 -1.74
N GLN A 180 -3.22 -23.44 -0.62
CA GLN A 180 -2.17 -24.30 -0.08
C GLN A 180 -2.71 -25.67 0.36
N LYS A 181 -3.91 -25.74 0.95
CA LYS A 181 -4.57 -27.00 1.26
C LYS A 181 -4.87 -27.83 0.00
N SER A 182 -5.27 -27.18 -1.08
CA SER A 182 -5.54 -27.84 -2.36
C SER A 182 -4.27 -28.45 -2.94
N ILE A 183 -3.16 -27.69 -2.94
CA ILE A 183 -1.86 -28.17 -3.41
C ILE A 183 -1.38 -29.40 -2.63
N LEU A 184 -1.46 -29.35 -1.29
CA LEU A 184 -1.08 -30.46 -0.42
C LEU A 184 -1.90 -31.73 -0.68
N LYS A 185 -3.21 -31.60 -0.93
CA LYS A 185 -4.07 -32.75 -1.26
C LYS A 185 -3.71 -33.41 -2.59
N HIS A 186 -3.27 -32.63 -3.58
CA HIS A 186 -2.83 -33.17 -4.86
C HIS A 186 -1.49 -33.92 -4.73
N HIS A 187 -0.56 -33.44 -3.92
CA HIS A 187 0.72 -34.13 -3.66
C HIS A 187 0.58 -35.40 -2.83
N SER A 188 -0.45 -35.52 -2.00
CA SER A 188 -0.66 -36.73 -1.18
C SER A 188 -1.37 -37.86 -1.91
N LYS A 189 -1.86 -37.65 -3.14
CA LYS A 189 -2.56 -38.65 -3.96
C LYS A 189 -1.68 -39.25 -5.07
N ASN A 190 -0.50 -38.73 -5.26
CA ASN A 190 0.55 -39.24 -6.15
C ASN A 190 1.67 -39.88 -5.32
#